data_731daa4315b034f36f3642a07301e61c
#
_entry.id   731daa4315b034f36f3642a07301e61c
#
_cell.length_a   1.000
_cell.length_b   1.000
_cell.length_c   1.000
_cell.angle_alpha   90.00
_cell.angle_beta   90.00
_cell.angle_gamma   90.00
#
_symmetry.space_group_name_H-M   'P 1'
#
loop_
_entity.id
_entity.type
_entity.pdbx_description
1 polymer ?
#
loop_
_entity_poly.entity_id
_entity_poly.type
_entity_poly.pdbx_seq_one_letter_code
_entity_poly.pdbx_strand_id
1 'polypeptide(L)'
;RARETAEAIARPHGLVVRTAEALNEICHGAWEGLTVEEVRARFPDLYRRWQETPEAVTMPDGESLAQVEERVRGELIRLQPLHAGETICLVSHDVPVRLLILGALGLPPERLWSVGLAATGLTEIEYGREWATLRRMNSVGHLGELVTSCAHRAH
;
A
#
# COMPACT_ATOMS: atom_id res chain seq x y z
N ARG A 1 -13.13 -0.65 -4.51
CA ARG A 1 -12.64 0.75 -4.44
C ARG A 1 -11.37 0.99 -5.29
N ALA A 2 -10.28 0.19 -5.13
CA ALA A 2 -9.04 0.37 -5.90
C ALA A 2 -9.27 0.17 -7.41
N ARG A 3 -10.03 -0.85 -7.81
CA ARG A 3 -10.41 -1.09 -9.20
C ARG A 3 -11.20 0.07 -9.80
N GLU A 4 -12.18 0.60 -9.10
CA GLU A 4 -12.98 1.75 -9.56
C GLU A 4 -12.12 2.99 -9.77
N THR A 5 -11.16 3.23 -8.86
CA THR A 5 -10.17 4.30 -9.01
C THR A 5 -9.29 4.06 -10.24
N ALA A 6 -8.79 2.84 -10.43
CA ALA A 6 -7.99 2.49 -11.61
C ALA A 6 -8.79 2.67 -12.91
N GLU A 7 -10.06 2.30 -12.96
CA GLU A 7 -10.94 2.48 -14.11
C GLU A 7 -11.18 3.96 -14.43
N ALA A 8 -11.33 4.80 -13.39
CA ALA A 8 -11.45 6.25 -13.58
C ALA A 8 -10.19 6.88 -14.18
N ILE A 9 -9.01 6.40 -13.77
CA ILE A 9 -7.71 6.84 -14.31
C ILE A 9 -7.53 6.31 -15.75
N ALA A 10 -7.81 5.04 -16.00
CA ALA A 10 -7.54 4.39 -17.28
C ALA A 10 -8.43 4.90 -18.42
N ARG A 11 -9.69 5.24 -18.11
CA ARG A 11 -10.70 5.64 -19.10
C ARG A 11 -10.29 6.79 -20.02
N PRO A 12 -9.78 7.94 -19.55
CA PRO A 12 -9.37 9.05 -20.41
C PRO A 12 -8.14 8.72 -21.28
N HIS A 13 -7.40 7.67 -20.94
CA HIS A 13 -6.20 7.24 -21.67
C HIS A 13 -6.47 6.04 -22.60
N GLY A 14 -7.70 5.54 -22.66
CA GLY A 14 -8.05 4.36 -23.46
C GLY A 14 -7.35 3.07 -22.99
N LEU A 15 -6.95 3.00 -21.73
CA LEU A 15 -6.24 1.85 -21.16
C LEU A 15 -7.20 0.83 -20.56
N VAL A 16 -6.76 -0.44 -20.56
CA VAL A 16 -7.49 -1.55 -19.94
C VAL A 16 -6.91 -1.83 -18.56
N VAL A 17 -7.77 -1.81 -17.54
CA VAL A 17 -7.39 -2.18 -16.17
C VAL A 17 -7.25 -3.70 -16.07
N ARG A 18 -6.12 -4.14 -15.51
CA ARG A 18 -5.86 -5.54 -15.15
C ARG A 18 -5.86 -5.65 -13.64
N THR A 19 -6.50 -6.67 -13.10
CA THR A 19 -6.51 -6.94 -11.65
C THR A 19 -5.34 -7.83 -11.26
N ALA A 20 -4.74 -7.56 -10.09
CA ALA A 20 -3.68 -8.34 -9.48
C ALA A 20 -4.02 -8.56 -8.01
N GLU A 21 -4.36 -9.79 -7.64
CA GLU A 21 -4.74 -10.14 -6.26
C GLU A 21 -3.58 -9.88 -5.28
N ALA A 22 -2.34 -10.04 -5.74
CA ALA A 22 -1.16 -9.74 -4.96
C ALA A 22 -1.06 -8.28 -4.47
N LEU A 23 -1.84 -7.36 -5.06
CA LEU A 23 -1.91 -5.95 -4.66
C LEU A 23 -3.14 -5.62 -3.79
N ASN A 24 -3.90 -6.60 -3.35
CA ASN A 24 -5.00 -6.39 -2.40
C ASN A 24 -4.47 -5.89 -1.05
N GLU A 25 -5.33 -5.20 -0.30
CA GLU A 25 -5.03 -4.80 1.08
C GLU A 25 -4.70 -6.01 1.95
N ILE A 26 -3.96 -5.78 3.02
CA ILE A 26 -3.75 -6.82 4.04
C ILE A 26 -5.11 -7.36 4.51
N CYS A 27 -5.23 -8.67 4.56
CA CYS A 27 -6.38 -9.30 5.19
C CYS A 27 -6.27 -9.11 6.70
N HIS A 28 -7.13 -8.27 7.25
CA HIS A 28 -7.18 -7.99 8.68
C HIS A 28 -7.92 -9.09 9.48
N GLY A 29 -8.49 -10.10 8.80
CA GLY A 29 -9.15 -11.25 9.41
C GLY A 29 -10.21 -10.84 10.41
N ALA A 30 -10.06 -11.25 11.68
CA ALA A 30 -11.03 -10.97 12.74
C ALA A 30 -11.26 -9.47 13.03
N TRP A 31 -10.45 -8.57 12.48
CA TRP A 31 -10.66 -7.12 12.62
C TRP A 31 -11.55 -6.54 11.53
N GLU A 32 -11.81 -7.27 10.46
CA GLU A 32 -12.63 -6.78 9.36
C GLU A 32 -14.05 -6.45 9.82
N GLY A 33 -14.55 -5.29 9.38
CA GLY A 33 -15.86 -4.78 9.77
C GLY A 33 -15.94 -4.16 11.17
N LEU A 34 -14.85 -4.14 11.93
CA LEU A 34 -14.76 -3.47 13.23
C LEU A 34 -14.24 -2.04 13.08
N THR A 35 -14.70 -1.15 13.96
CA THR A 35 -14.08 0.16 14.14
C THR A 35 -12.76 0.03 14.91
N VAL A 36 -11.92 1.05 14.83
CA VAL A 36 -10.64 1.10 15.59
C VAL A 36 -10.89 0.94 17.11
N GLU A 37 -11.94 1.58 17.61
CA GLU A 37 -12.34 1.49 19.03
C GLU A 37 -12.73 0.08 19.41
N GLU A 38 -13.46 -0.63 18.55
CA GLU A 38 -13.84 -2.04 18.78
C GLU A 38 -12.63 -2.95 18.71
N VAL A 39 -11.70 -2.74 17.79
CA VAL A 39 -10.44 -3.49 17.73
C VAL A 39 -9.61 -3.27 18.98
N ARG A 40 -9.46 -2.03 19.45
CA ARG A 40 -8.75 -1.69 20.69
C ARG A 40 -9.39 -2.35 21.91
N ALA A 41 -10.71 -2.40 21.96
CA ALA A 41 -11.42 -3.01 23.07
C ALA A 41 -11.32 -4.54 23.08
N ARG A 42 -11.39 -5.19 21.91
CA ARG A 42 -11.39 -6.65 21.78
C ARG A 42 -9.98 -7.26 21.73
N PHE A 43 -9.02 -6.53 21.15
CA PHE A 43 -7.65 -7.00 20.88
C PHE A 43 -6.57 -5.99 21.34
N PRO A 44 -6.60 -5.50 22.60
CA PRO A 44 -5.78 -4.37 23.04
C PRO A 44 -4.27 -4.60 22.83
N ASP A 45 -3.76 -5.77 23.18
CA ASP A 45 -2.34 -6.08 23.06
C ASP A 45 -1.91 -6.27 21.61
N LEU A 46 -2.74 -6.91 20.80
CA LEU A 46 -2.45 -7.12 19.38
C LEU A 46 -2.48 -5.78 18.61
N TYR A 47 -3.46 -4.92 18.93
CA TYR A 47 -3.54 -3.59 18.35
C TYR A 47 -2.32 -2.74 18.72
N ARG A 48 -1.90 -2.74 19.99
CA ARG A 48 -0.68 -2.05 20.42
C ARG A 48 0.55 -2.56 19.66
N ARG A 49 0.73 -3.88 19.55
CA ARG A 49 1.83 -4.47 18.77
C ARG A 49 1.77 -4.09 17.30
N TRP A 50 0.60 -4.04 16.70
CA TRP A 50 0.43 -3.57 15.32
C TRP A 50 0.92 -2.13 15.12
N GLN A 51 0.77 -1.27 16.12
CA GLN A 51 1.26 0.09 16.09
C GLN A 51 2.78 0.21 16.34
N GLU A 52 3.34 -0.64 17.17
CA GLU A 52 4.73 -0.54 17.64
C GLU A 52 5.69 -1.46 16.87
N THR A 53 5.25 -2.67 16.54
CA THR A 53 6.05 -3.75 15.94
C THR A 53 5.21 -4.52 14.92
N PRO A 54 4.74 -3.87 13.82
CA PRO A 54 3.80 -4.47 12.88
C PRO A 54 4.32 -5.76 12.25
N GLU A 55 5.63 -5.90 12.07
CA GLU A 55 6.29 -7.10 11.54
C GLU A 55 6.12 -8.33 12.43
N ALA A 56 5.90 -8.12 13.73
CA ALA A 56 5.70 -9.20 14.70
C ALA A 56 4.23 -9.61 14.86
N VAL A 57 3.33 -9.05 14.04
CA VAL A 57 1.90 -9.31 14.12
C VAL A 57 1.43 -10.17 12.96
N THR A 58 0.67 -11.21 13.28
CA THR A 58 -0.20 -11.92 12.33
C THR A 58 -1.63 -11.66 12.75
N MET A 59 -2.44 -11.18 11.81
CA MET A 59 -3.86 -10.93 12.09
C MET A 59 -4.58 -12.25 12.35
N PRO A 60 -5.43 -12.35 13.37
CA PRO A 60 -6.24 -13.55 13.59
C PRO A 60 -7.11 -13.82 12.36
N ASP A 61 -7.00 -15.02 11.79
CA ASP A 61 -7.68 -15.41 10.53
C ASP A 61 -7.33 -14.52 9.34
N GLY A 62 -6.19 -13.82 9.37
CA GLY A 62 -5.73 -12.91 8.35
C GLY A 62 -4.26 -13.09 7.99
N GLU A 63 -3.64 -12.03 7.45
CA GLU A 63 -2.25 -12.03 6.99
C GLU A 63 -1.29 -11.45 8.03
N SER A 64 -0.04 -11.88 7.96
CA SER A 64 1.09 -11.17 8.53
C SER A 64 1.65 -10.15 7.54
N LEU A 65 2.40 -9.16 8.05
CA LEU A 65 3.07 -8.18 7.20
C LEU A 65 4.06 -8.84 6.22
N ALA A 66 4.75 -9.90 6.66
CA ALA A 66 5.69 -10.66 5.82
C ALA A 66 5.00 -11.34 4.62
N GLN A 67 3.80 -11.87 4.81
CA GLN A 67 3.01 -12.47 3.71
C GLN A 67 2.61 -11.41 2.68
N VAL A 68 2.20 -10.23 3.15
CA VAL A 68 1.87 -9.11 2.25
C VAL A 68 3.10 -8.65 1.48
N GLU A 69 4.24 -8.49 2.18
CA GLU A 69 5.51 -8.10 1.55
C GLU A 69 5.92 -9.09 0.46
N GLU A 70 5.86 -10.39 0.75
CA GLU A 70 6.23 -11.44 -0.20
C GLU A 70 5.39 -11.37 -1.47
N ARG A 71 4.04 -11.30 -1.35
CA ARG A 71 3.15 -11.25 -2.53
C ARG A 71 3.31 -9.96 -3.33
N VAL A 72 3.45 -8.82 -2.66
CA VAL A 72 3.61 -7.52 -3.31
C VAL A 72 4.95 -7.43 -4.05
N ARG A 73 6.03 -7.90 -3.41
CA ARG A 73 7.36 -7.97 -4.01
C ARG A 73 7.38 -8.94 -5.19
N GLY A 74 6.76 -10.10 -5.05
CA GLY A 74 6.64 -11.09 -6.12
C GLY A 74 5.93 -10.51 -7.34
N GLU A 75 4.85 -9.75 -7.15
CA GLU A 75 4.13 -9.08 -8.23
C GLU A 75 4.99 -8.02 -8.91
N LEU A 76 5.73 -7.21 -8.15
CA LEU A 76 6.64 -6.22 -8.71
C LEU A 76 7.73 -6.87 -9.57
N ILE A 77 8.36 -7.95 -9.08
CA ILE A 77 9.37 -8.71 -9.82
C ILE A 77 8.79 -9.29 -11.12
N ARG A 78 7.54 -9.72 -11.10
CA ARG A 78 6.84 -10.23 -12.29
C ARG A 78 6.56 -9.13 -13.31
N LEU A 79 6.18 -7.93 -12.85
CA LEU A 79 5.82 -6.82 -13.72
C LEU A 79 7.02 -6.15 -14.39
N GLN A 80 8.13 -5.99 -13.68
CA GLN A 80 9.31 -5.26 -14.17
C GLN A 80 9.81 -5.71 -15.55
N PRO A 81 10.06 -7.01 -15.82
CA PRO A 81 10.52 -7.45 -17.13
C PRO A 81 9.46 -7.34 -18.23
N LEU A 82 8.18 -7.40 -17.87
CA LEU A 82 7.06 -7.28 -18.82
C LEU A 82 6.84 -5.85 -19.30
N HIS A 83 7.30 -4.87 -18.51
CA HIS A 83 7.08 -3.44 -18.74
C HIS A 83 8.41 -2.66 -18.77
N ALA A 84 9.48 -3.30 -19.25
CA ALA A 84 10.80 -2.66 -19.33
C ALA A 84 10.76 -1.44 -20.25
N GLY A 85 11.15 -0.28 -19.73
CA GLY A 85 11.11 1.00 -20.43
C GLY A 85 9.73 1.65 -20.52
N GLU A 86 8.72 1.08 -19.88
CA GLU A 86 7.37 1.61 -19.81
C GLU A 86 7.07 2.26 -18.46
N THR A 87 6.03 3.09 -18.43
CA THR A 87 5.44 3.58 -17.19
C THR A 87 4.14 2.82 -16.93
N ILE A 88 4.02 2.20 -15.78
CA ILE A 88 2.80 1.52 -15.33
C ILE A 88 2.19 2.24 -14.13
N CYS A 89 0.87 2.22 -14.01
CA CYS A 89 0.15 2.74 -12.87
C CYS A 89 -0.41 1.58 -12.05
N LEU A 90 0.05 1.45 -10.80
CA LEU A 90 -0.47 0.50 -9.82
C LEU A 90 -1.43 1.23 -8.89
N VAL A 91 -2.67 0.79 -8.81
CA VAL A 91 -3.67 1.32 -7.87
C VAL A 91 -3.93 0.25 -6.82
N SER A 92 -3.60 0.56 -5.57
CA SER A 92 -3.63 -0.41 -4.49
C SER A 92 -4.14 0.23 -3.19
N HIS A 93 -3.68 -0.22 -2.05
CA HIS A 93 -4.16 0.09 -0.72
C HIS A 93 -3.00 0.51 0.18
N ASP A 94 -3.29 0.87 1.42
CA ASP A 94 -2.35 1.50 2.34
C ASP A 94 -1.11 0.62 2.59
N VAL A 95 -1.29 -0.60 3.10
CA VAL A 95 -0.16 -1.48 3.46
C VAL A 95 0.67 -1.89 2.25
N PRO A 96 0.10 -2.36 1.12
CA PRO A 96 0.87 -2.69 -0.07
C PRO A 96 1.68 -1.52 -0.62
N VAL A 97 1.12 -0.31 -0.66
CA VAL A 97 1.84 0.88 -1.18
C VAL A 97 3.00 1.25 -0.26
N ARG A 98 2.83 1.19 1.07
CA ARG A 98 3.93 1.40 2.02
C ARG A 98 5.06 0.41 1.79
N LEU A 99 4.74 -0.88 1.63
CA LEU A 99 5.75 -1.92 1.39
C LEU A 99 6.49 -1.74 0.05
N LEU A 100 5.81 -1.30 -1.01
CA LEU A 100 6.46 -0.94 -2.28
C LEU A 100 7.44 0.22 -2.10
N ILE A 101 7.07 1.25 -1.35
CA ILE A 101 7.93 2.40 -1.05
C ILE A 101 9.13 1.97 -0.20
N LEU A 102 8.91 1.22 0.86
CA LEU A 102 9.97 0.72 1.73
C LEU A 102 10.95 -0.16 0.94
N GLY A 103 10.44 -1.09 0.13
CA GLY A 103 11.28 -1.93 -0.73
C GLY A 103 12.12 -1.13 -1.72
N ALA A 104 11.56 -0.09 -2.34
CA ALA A 104 12.30 0.80 -3.23
C ALA A 104 13.41 1.59 -2.53
N LEU A 105 13.22 1.91 -1.26
CA LEU A 105 14.21 2.61 -0.42
C LEU A 105 15.20 1.67 0.28
N GLY A 106 15.05 0.35 0.12
CA GLY A 106 15.87 -0.65 0.85
C GLY A 106 15.63 -0.63 2.36
N LEU A 107 14.45 -0.17 2.77
CA LEU A 107 14.05 -0.11 4.18
C LEU A 107 13.25 -1.37 4.57
N PRO A 108 13.42 -1.85 5.78
CA PRO A 108 12.74 -3.04 6.25
C PRO A 108 11.28 -2.76 6.64
N PRO A 109 10.40 -3.79 6.66
CA PRO A 109 8.96 -3.64 6.93
C PRO A 109 8.62 -3.11 8.33
N GLU A 110 9.53 -3.18 9.30
CA GLU A 110 9.41 -2.56 10.63
C GLU A 110 9.22 -1.04 10.53
N ARG A 111 9.59 -0.45 9.40
CA ARG A 111 9.41 0.98 9.11
C ARG A 111 8.05 1.31 8.49
N LEU A 112 7.09 0.39 8.52
CA LEU A 112 5.76 0.56 7.90
C LEU A 112 5.13 1.93 8.21
N TRP A 113 5.13 2.31 9.47
CA TRP A 113 4.53 3.57 9.94
C TRP A 113 5.41 4.82 9.74
N SER A 114 6.64 4.64 9.22
CA SER A 114 7.50 5.78 8.85
C SER A 114 7.11 6.42 7.51
N VAL A 115 6.23 5.77 6.74
CA VAL A 115 5.73 6.27 5.45
C VAL A 115 4.31 6.82 5.66
N GLY A 116 4.11 8.12 5.50
CA GLY A 116 2.79 8.75 5.54
C GLY A 116 2.11 8.67 4.17
N LEU A 117 0.87 8.19 4.11
CA LEU A 117 0.07 8.16 2.88
C LEU A 117 -1.26 8.87 3.08
N ALA A 118 -1.72 9.54 2.04
CA ALA A 118 -3.07 10.07 1.92
C ALA A 118 -3.88 9.25 0.90
N ALA A 119 -5.19 9.21 1.08
CA ALA A 119 -6.06 8.65 0.07
C ALA A 119 -5.81 9.34 -1.28
N THR A 120 -5.74 8.57 -2.35
CA THR A 120 -5.44 9.02 -3.71
C THR A 120 -4.07 9.72 -3.89
N GLY A 121 -3.17 9.61 -2.92
CA GLY A 121 -1.80 10.11 -3.03
C GLY A 121 -1.04 9.42 -4.17
N LEU A 122 -0.31 10.20 -4.96
CA LEU A 122 0.50 9.70 -6.07
C LEU A 122 1.95 9.54 -5.63
N THR A 123 2.48 8.34 -5.80
CA THR A 123 3.88 8.00 -5.57
C THR A 123 4.51 7.54 -6.88
N GLU A 124 5.69 8.02 -7.20
CA GLU A 124 6.42 7.69 -8.42
C GLU A 124 7.77 7.08 -8.06
N ILE A 125 8.01 5.85 -8.52
CA ILE A 125 9.24 5.10 -8.30
C ILE A 125 9.79 4.68 -9.67
N GLU A 126 11.04 5.02 -9.92
CA GLU A 126 11.77 4.59 -11.10
C GLU A 126 12.67 3.41 -10.73
N TYR A 127 12.57 2.32 -11.47
CA TYR A 127 13.38 1.13 -11.29
C TYR A 127 14.41 1.00 -12.40
N GLY A 128 15.70 1.00 -12.04
CA GLY A 128 16.81 0.60 -12.88
C GLY A 128 17.15 -0.88 -12.70
N ARG A 129 18.30 -1.32 -13.24
CA ARG A 129 18.74 -2.72 -13.11
C ARG A 129 19.11 -3.09 -11.68
N GLU A 130 19.77 -2.19 -10.96
CA GLU A 130 20.34 -2.45 -9.64
C GLU A 130 19.93 -1.39 -8.60
N TRP A 131 19.02 -0.50 -8.98
CA TRP A 131 18.61 0.61 -8.12
C TRP A 131 17.12 0.95 -8.31
N ALA A 132 16.56 1.59 -7.30
CA ALA A 132 15.27 2.25 -7.40
C ALA A 132 15.40 3.70 -6.93
N THR A 133 14.67 4.60 -7.55
CA THR A 133 14.63 6.02 -7.16
C THR A 133 13.20 6.42 -6.88
N LEU A 134 12.94 6.88 -5.66
CA LEU A 134 11.68 7.50 -5.29
C LEU A 134 11.67 8.95 -5.83
N ARG A 135 10.99 9.18 -6.95
CA ARG A 135 10.90 10.48 -7.62
C ARG A 135 9.91 11.41 -6.94
N ARG A 136 8.82 10.83 -6.46
CA ARG A 136 7.74 11.55 -5.79
C ARG A 136 7.08 10.65 -4.76
N MET A 137 6.71 11.18 -3.62
CA MET A 137 6.01 10.43 -2.59
C MET A 137 4.73 11.15 -2.16
N ASN A 138 3.63 10.41 -2.18
CA ASN A 138 2.34 10.84 -1.63
C ASN A 138 1.90 12.25 -2.08
N SER A 139 2.08 12.58 -3.36
CA SER A 139 1.65 13.85 -3.90
C SER A 139 0.13 13.92 -3.98
N VAL A 140 -0.45 14.94 -3.39
CA VAL A 140 -1.91 15.20 -3.36
C VAL A 140 -2.28 16.52 -4.05
N GLY A 141 -1.34 17.15 -4.76
CA GLY A 141 -1.57 18.45 -5.41
C GLY A 141 -2.74 18.48 -6.40
N HIS A 142 -3.09 17.33 -6.99
CA HIS A 142 -4.24 17.20 -7.87
C HIS A 142 -5.60 17.33 -7.16
N LEU A 143 -5.63 17.22 -5.83
CA LEU A 143 -6.86 17.33 -5.04
C LEU A 143 -7.26 18.78 -4.76
N GLY A 144 -6.32 19.75 -4.89
CA GLY A 144 -6.59 21.16 -4.56
C GLY A 144 -7.19 21.32 -3.16
N GLU A 145 -8.33 21.96 -3.07
CA GLU A 145 -9.07 22.16 -1.80
C GLU A 145 -9.71 20.89 -1.23
N LEU A 146 -9.77 19.80 -2.02
CA LEU A 146 -10.25 18.49 -1.56
C LEU A 146 -9.25 17.76 -0.66
N VAL A 147 -8.06 18.31 -0.45
CA VAL A 147 -7.13 17.83 0.57
C VAL A 147 -7.75 18.09 1.94
N THR A 148 -8.71 17.26 2.30
CA THR A 148 -9.06 17.13 3.71
C THR A 148 -7.82 16.62 4.42
N SER A 149 -7.55 17.16 5.60
CA SER A 149 -6.43 16.76 6.45
C SER A 149 -6.56 15.26 6.77
N CYS A 150 -6.18 14.42 5.82
CA CYS A 150 -5.96 13.00 6.04
C CYS A 150 -4.70 12.82 6.89
N ALA A 151 -4.61 13.58 7.97
CA ALA A 151 -3.81 13.28 9.13
C ALA A 151 -4.50 12.12 9.88
N HIS A 152 -4.96 11.13 9.13
CA HIS A 152 -5.41 9.89 9.73
C HIS A 152 -4.19 8.99 9.76
N ARG A 153 -3.65 8.85 10.93
CA ARG A 153 -3.00 7.62 11.30
C ARG A 153 -4.07 6.57 11.11
N ALA A 154 -4.05 5.93 9.99
CA ALA A 154 -4.87 4.77 9.68
C ALA A 154 -4.49 3.69 10.68
N HIS A 155 -5.55 3.17 11.40
CA HIS A 155 -5.03 2.28 12.32
C HIS A 155 -5.97 1.21 12.85
#